data_04cd04d8776850b60e652b031d711d96
#
_entry.id   04cd04d8776850b60e652b031d711d96
#
_cell.length_a   1.000
_cell.length_b   1.000
_cell.length_c   1.000
_cell.angle_alpha   90.00
_cell.angle_beta   90.00
_cell.angle_gamma   90.00
#
_symmetry.space_group_name_H-M   'P 1'
#
loop_
_entity.id
_entity.type
_entity.pdbx_description
1 polymer ?
#
loop_
_entity_poly.entity_id
_entity_poly.type
_entity_poly.pdbx_seq_one_letter_code
_entity_poly.pdbx_strand_id
1 'polypeptide(L)'
;MARVAITGATILDGTGSDPISDQTILWETGVISWIGPDSEAILDKTMIIAADGGTVLPGLIDSHVHISLAPTLTGIYDIEEEPVARTLIRAAHGAGLLLRAGITTARDVGSREGVAIDVAAAQRDGDLAGARILAAGRGLTPPGGHGQAMGVEVRGAEEVAAAVRAEHARGADLIKLFPTGGVLGAGTHGFDVVMTLDEMRAAVETAHELDIHVAAHVHGTEGIEVALDAGIDTIEHGTGATREQSERMVEDGVAMVPTLVPLVALRQRELDLPRDLMKRANEVAAIQSESVATAIEVGVRVLPGTDAGTPFNPPGQLVQEMELLVELGMSNHEVIVAATSAAADTFDWDDVGVLAIGNVADLLLVDDDPLETLGTLSWPASIIQDGVVI
;
A
#
# COMPACT_ATOMS: atom_id res chain seq x y z
N MET A 1 26.83 3.56 15.27
CA MET A 1 26.67 2.89 13.96
C MET A 1 27.67 3.49 12.98
N ALA A 2 28.00 2.80 11.90
CA ALA A 2 28.92 3.33 10.90
C ALA A 2 28.24 4.46 10.11
N ARG A 3 29.00 5.45 9.69
CA ARG A 3 28.59 6.48 8.73
C ARG A 3 28.66 5.84 7.34
N VAL A 4 27.61 5.98 6.54
CA VAL A 4 27.49 5.36 5.22
C VAL A 4 27.10 6.42 4.20
N ALA A 5 27.60 6.32 2.96
CA ALA A 5 27.23 7.22 1.87
C ALA A 5 27.05 6.45 0.56
N ILE A 6 26.13 6.90 -0.28
CA ILE A 6 26.07 6.59 -1.70
C ILE A 6 26.61 7.81 -2.45
N THR A 7 27.60 7.60 -3.34
CA THR A 7 28.29 8.66 -4.08
C THR A 7 28.11 8.49 -5.58
N GLY A 8 28.21 9.59 -6.35
CA GLY A 8 28.09 9.58 -7.80
C GLY A 8 26.70 9.21 -8.29
N ALA A 9 25.66 9.58 -7.54
CA ALA A 9 24.28 9.25 -7.84
C ALA A 9 23.53 10.39 -8.52
N THR A 10 22.49 10.04 -9.24
CA THR A 10 21.38 10.96 -9.54
C THR A 10 20.35 10.81 -8.41
N ILE A 11 19.99 11.91 -7.76
CA ILE A 11 18.98 11.93 -6.70
C ILE A 11 17.61 12.25 -7.29
N LEU A 12 16.66 11.35 -7.08
CA LEU A 12 15.23 11.54 -7.29
C LEU A 12 14.57 11.56 -5.91
N ASP A 13 14.31 12.76 -5.38
CA ASP A 13 14.04 12.97 -3.96
C ASP A 13 12.63 12.52 -3.47
N GLY A 14 11.77 12.11 -4.39
CA GLY A 14 10.38 11.69 -4.11
C GLY A 14 9.37 12.85 -4.10
N THR A 15 9.79 14.11 -4.18
CA THR A 15 8.88 15.27 -4.10
C THR A 15 8.21 15.66 -5.42
N GLY A 16 8.66 15.07 -6.54
CA GLY A 16 8.26 15.52 -7.89
C GLY A 16 9.17 16.61 -8.46
N SER A 17 10.26 16.95 -7.77
CA SER A 17 11.31 17.82 -8.29
C SER A 17 12.14 17.13 -9.38
N ASP A 18 12.77 17.92 -10.26
CA ASP A 18 13.68 17.38 -11.28
C ASP A 18 14.87 16.65 -10.62
N PRO A 19 15.32 15.51 -11.18
CA PRO A 19 16.48 14.77 -10.67
C PRO A 19 17.76 15.60 -10.70
N ILE A 20 18.64 15.40 -9.72
CA ILE A 20 19.91 16.11 -9.63
C ILE A 20 21.06 15.10 -9.68
N SER A 21 21.93 15.19 -10.71
CA SER A 21 23.06 14.29 -10.90
C SER A 21 24.31 14.73 -10.10
N ASP A 22 25.32 13.84 -10.03
CA ASP A 22 26.58 14.04 -9.33
C ASP A 22 26.42 14.38 -7.83
N GLN A 23 25.52 13.65 -7.17
CA GLN A 23 25.20 13.86 -5.76
C GLN A 23 25.69 12.70 -4.89
N THR A 24 25.97 13.05 -3.65
CA THR A 24 26.16 12.11 -2.53
C THR A 24 25.02 12.25 -1.55
N ILE A 25 24.48 11.12 -1.09
CA ILE A 25 23.61 11.03 0.08
C ILE A 25 24.33 10.29 1.20
N LEU A 26 24.26 10.83 2.43
CA LEU A 26 24.97 10.32 3.58
C LEU A 26 24.03 10.18 4.76
N TRP A 27 24.18 9.06 5.50
CA TRP A 27 23.38 8.82 6.70
C TRP A 27 24.22 8.27 7.84
N GLU A 28 23.74 8.52 9.06
CA GLU A 28 24.30 8.04 10.32
C GLU A 28 23.15 7.59 11.23
N THR A 29 23.33 6.48 11.94
CA THR A 29 22.32 5.99 12.89
C THR A 29 20.88 5.85 12.34
N GLY A 30 20.77 5.51 11.04
CA GLY A 30 19.48 5.32 10.39
C GLY A 30 18.84 6.57 9.81
N VAL A 31 19.48 7.76 9.95
CA VAL A 31 18.92 9.06 9.55
C VAL A 31 19.80 9.72 8.51
N ILE A 32 19.21 10.30 7.48
CA ILE A 32 19.90 11.08 6.45
C ILE A 32 20.51 12.33 7.11
N SER A 33 21.82 12.46 7.03
CA SER A 33 22.55 13.56 7.68
C SER A 33 23.08 14.61 6.69
N TRP A 34 23.17 14.26 5.40
CA TRP A 34 23.61 15.18 4.36
C TRP A 34 23.20 14.72 2.96
N ILE A 35 22.85 15.65 2.09
CA ILE A 35 22.62 15.47 0.65
C ILE A 35 23.23 16.66 -0.06
N GLY A 36 24.01 16.44 -1.12
CA GLY A 36 24.59 17.52 -1.91
C GLY A 36 25.60 17.05 -2.95
N PRO A 37 26.30 17.99 -3.65
CA PRO A 37 27.25 17.66 -4.70
C PRO A 37 28.42 16.79 -4.20
N ASP A 38 28.85 15.81 -4.99
CA ASP A 38 29.97 14.92 -4.67
C ASP A 38 31.24 15.68 -4.28
N SER A 39 31.49 16.82 -4.93
CA SER A 39 32.68 17.67 -4.68
C SER A 39 32.71 18.31 -3.29
N GLU A 40 31.58 18.36 -2.59
CA GLU A 40 31.43 18.97 -1.27
C GLU A 40 31.32 17.93 -0.15
N ALA A 41 31.19 16.63 -0.51
CA ALA A 41 30.98 15.55 0.44
C ALA A 41 32.24 15.29 1.30
N ILE A 42 32.09 15.28 2.63
CA ILE A 42 33.15 14.92 3.57
C ILE A 42 32.98 13.45 3.95
N LEU A 43 33.83 12.59 3.39
CA LEU A 43 33.70 11.13 3.49
C LEU A 43 34.72 10.47 4.45
N ASP A 44 35.36 11.25 5.35
CA ASP A 44 36.30 10.66 6.32
C ASP A 44 35.58 9.62 7.20
N LYS A 45 36.18 8.41 7.31
CA LYS A 45 35.63 7.28 8.07
C LYS A 45 34.21 6.84 7.66
N THR A 46 33.86 7.04 6.41
CA THR A 46 32.56 6.69 5.83
C THR A 46 32.68 5.40 5.01
N MET A 47 31.73 4.47 5.17
CA MET A 47 31.56 3.35 4.23
C MET A 47 30.93 3.90 2.96
N ILE A 48 31.52 3.63 1.81
CA ILE A 48 31.08 4.18 0.53
C ILE A 48 30.45 3.08 -0.32
N ILE A 49 29.28 3.37 -0.86
CA ILE A 49 28.63 2.63 -1.93
C ILE A 49 28.71 3.51 -3.18
N ALA A 50 29.36 3.05 -4.23
CA ALA A 50 29.42 3.77 -5.49
C ALA A 50 28.12 3.55 -6.26
N ALA A 51 27.45 4.62 -6.68
CA ALA A 51 26.27 4.52 -7.53
C ALA A 51 26.62 4.35 -9.01
N ASP A 52 27.86 4.70 -9.41
CA ASP A 52 28.35 4.60 -10.79
C ASP A 52 27.42 5.25 -11.83
N GLY A 53 26.73 6.33 -11.45
CA GLY A 53 25.75 7.05 -12.27
C GLY A 53 24.30 6.58 -12.10
N GLY A 54 24.05 5.56 -11.27
CA GLY A 54 22.72 5.09 -10.95
C GLY A 54 21.86 6.12 -10.20
N THR A 55 20.58 5.83 -10.06
CA THR A 55 19.61 6.71 -9.40
C THR A 55 19.32 6.25 -7.98
N VAL A 56 19.33 7.20 -7.03
CA VAL A 56 18.86 6.99 -5.65
C VAL A 56 17.51 7.66 -5.48
N LEU A 57 16.56 6.91 -4.94
CA LEU A 57 15.20 7.39 -4.63
C LEU A 57 14.76 6.84 -3.27
N PRO A 58 13.66 7.38 -2.68
CA PRO A 58 13.10 6.82 -1.45
C PRO A 58 12.69 5.37 -1.63
N GLY A 59 12.70 4.60 -0.56
CA GLY A 59 12.07 3.27 -0.53
C GLY A 59 10.60 3.36 -0.92
N LEU A 60 10.11 2.39 -1.68
CA LEU A 60 8.74 2.37 -2.18
C LEU A 60 7.75 2.04 -1.05
N ILE A 61 6.54 2.57 -1.19
CA ILE A 61 5.40 2.37 -0.29
C ILE A 61 4.29 1.62 -1.02
N ASP A 62 3.92 0.43 -0.53
CA ASP A 62 2.76 -0.32 -1.01
C ASP A 62 1.54 0.03 -0.15
N SER A 63 0.60 0.76 -0.72
CA SER A 63 -0.54 1.34 0.00
C SER A 63 -1.64 0.32 0.36
N HIS A 64 -1.56 -0.93 -0.11
CA HIS A 64 -2.59 -1.94 0.14
C HIS A 64 -2.03 -3.36 0.02
N VAL A 65 -1.84 -4.03 1.15
CA VAL A 65 -1.43 -5.44 1.20
C VAL A 65 -2.23 -6.22 2.23
N HIS A 66 -2.21 -7.56 2.09
CA HIS A 66 -2.69 -8.54 3.06
C HIS A 66 -1.59 -9.57 3.32
N ILE A 67 -0.59 -9.23 4.12
CA ILE A 67 0.60 -10.08 4.33
C ILE A 67 0.29 -11.44 4.99
N SER A 68 -0.87 -11.56 5.61
CA SER A 68 -1.34 -12.79 6.25
C SER A 68 -1.92 -13.82 5.27
N LEU A 69 -2.35 -13.41 4.07
CA LEU A 69 -2.97 -14.27 3.07
C LEU A 69 -1.93 -15.10 2.30
N ALA A 70 -2.35 -16.31 1.89
CA ALA A 70 -1.59 -17.11 0.94
C ALA A 70 -2.05 -16.77 -0.50
N PRO A 71 -1.14 -16.47 -1.45
CA PRO A 71 -1.50 -16.09 -2.81
C PRO A 71 -1.92 -17.29 -3.67
N THR A 72 -2.87 -18.07 -3.17
CA THR A 72 -3.48 -19.23 -3.84
C THR A 72 -4.94 -18.96 -4.11
N LEU A 73 -5.57 -19.71 -5.03
CA LEU A 73 -6.98 -19.52 -5.37
C LEU A 73 -7.92 -19.63 -4.15
N THR A 74 -7.56 -20.45 -3.18
CA THR A 74 -8.36 -20.72 -1.97
C THR A 74 -7.78 -20.08 -0.71
N GLY A 75 -6.68 -19.34 -0.81
CA GLY A 75 -5.93 -18.83 0.33
C GLY A 75 -6.72 -17.98 1.32
N ILE A 76 -7.68 -17.20 0.82
CA ILE A 76 -8.58 -16.40 1.65
C ILE A 76 -9.57 -17.28 2.48
N TYR A 77 -9.88 -18.48 2.02
CA TYR A 77 -10.76 -19.40 2.74
C TYR A 77 -9.95 -20.35 3.62
N ASP A 78 -8.83 -20.86 3.12
CA ASP A 78 -7.97 -21.81 3.84
C ASP A 78 -7.41 -21.22 5.14
N ILE A 79 -7.26 -19.90 5.19
CA ILE A 79 -6.72 -19.20 6.36
C ILE A 79 -7.60 -19.35 7.61
N GLU A 80 -8.92 -19.54 7.46
CA GLU A 80 -9.84 -19.70 8.61
C GLU A 80 -9.54 -20.96 9.43
N GLU A 81 -9.14 -22.04 8.78
CA GLU A 81 -8.83 -23.33 9.43
C GLU A 81 -7.35 -23.46 9.82
N GLU A 82 -6.51 -22.54 9.40
CA GLU A 82 -5.08 -22.61 9.63
C GLU A 82 -4.72 -22.20 11.08
N PRO A 83 -3.72 -22.80 11.75
CA PRO A 83 -3.23 -22.29 13.02
C PRO A 83 -2.72 -20.85 12.91
N VAL A 84 -3.14 -19.95 13.81
CA VAL A 84 -2.74 -18.52 13.81
C VAL A 84 -1.21 -18.34 13.78
N ALA A 85 -0.47 -19.21 14.47
CA ALA A 85 1.00 -19.18 14.42
C ALA A 85 1.58 -19.38 13.01
N ARG A 86 0.92 -20.17 12.16
CA ARG A 86 1.32 -20.34 10.76
C ARG A 86 1.00 -19.10 9.94
N THR A 87 -0.14 -18.47 10.19
CA THR A 87 -0.54 -17.19 9.59
C THR A 87 0.48 -16.10 9.94
N LEU A 88 0.89 -16.00 11.22
CA LEU A 88 1.90 -15.05 11.68
C LEU A 88 3.26 -15.27 10.99
N ILE A 89 3.72 -16.54 10.86
CA ILE A 89 4.96 -16.86 10.16
C ILE A 89 4.88 -16.44 8.68
N ARG A 90 3.73 -16.64 8.02
CA ARG A 90 3.52 -16.19 6.64
C ARG A 90 3.55 -14.67 6.56
N ALA A 91 2.90 -13.96 7.47
CA ALA A 91 2.90 -12.50 7.53
C ALA A 91 4.32 -11.94 7.69
N ALA A 92 5.11 -12.49 8.61
CA ALA A 92 6.53 -12.15 8.78
C ALA A 92 7.36 -12.42 7.51
N HIS A 93 7.12 -13.55 6.84
CA HIS A 93 7.76 -13.87 5.56
C HIS A 93 7.34 -12.88 4.46
N GLY A 94 6.05 -12.52 4.41
CA GLY A 94 5.50 -11.52 3.47
C GLY A 94 6.18 -10.16 3.61
N ALA A 95 6.35 -9.65 4.83
CA ALA A 95 7.07 -8.41 5.10
C ALA A 95 8.53 -8.47 4.59
N GLY A 96 9.20 -9.61 4.73
CA GLY A 96 10.53 -9.83 4.16
C GLY A 96 10.54 -9.92 2.63
N LEU A 97 9.47 -10.39 1.98
CA LEU A 97 9.33 -10.38 0.52
C LEU A 97 9.17 -8.96 -0.01
N LEU A 98 8.31 -8.16 0.62
CA LEU A 98 8.12 -6.75 0.29
C LEU A 98 9.45 -5.99 0.32
N LEU A 99 10.21 -6.11 1.41
CA LEU A 99 11.50 -5.42 1.53
C LEU A 99 12.48 -5.82 0.41
N ARG A 100 12.59 -7.11 0.08
CA ARG A 100 13.45 -7.58 -1.02
C ARG A 100 13.04 -7.06 -2.40
N ALA A 101 11.79 -6.63 -2.55
CA ALA A 101 11.29 -5.99 -3.76
C ALA A 101 11.43 -4.45 -3.75
N GLY A 102 12.19 -3.88 -2.80
CA GLY A 102 12.37 -2.43 -2.68
C GLY A 102 11.23 -1.68 -1.98
N ILE A 103 10.26 -2.41 -1.45
CA ILE A 103 9.14 -1.84 -0.70
C ILE A 103 9.58 -1.75 0.77
N THR A 104 9.95 -0.56 1.23
CA THR A 104 10.44 -0.35 2.61
C THR A 104 9.31 -0.16 3.60
N THR A 105 8.14 0.25 3.13
CA THR A 105 6.95 0.46 3.96
C THR A 105 5.71 -0.08 3.24
N ALA A 106 4.78 -0.70 3.98
CA ALA A 106 3.53 -1.19 3.43
C ALA A 106 2.37 -1.04 4.41
N ARG A 107 1.18 -0.78 3.87
CA ARG A 107 -0.07 -0.68 4.62
C ARG A 107 -0.84 -2.00 4.52
N ASP A 108 -0.84 -2.80 5.60
CA ASP A 108 -1.70 -4.00 5.69
C ASP A 108 -3.12 -3.59 6.09
N VAL A 109 -4.04 -3.78 5.16
CA VAL A 109 -5.44 -3.36 5.30
C VAL A 109 -6.36 -4.48 5.74
N GLY A 110 -5.85 -5.35 6.57
CA GLY A 110 -6.60 -6.40 7.22
C GLY A 110 -5.89 -7.74 7.25
N SER A 111 -5.80 -8.32 8.43
CA SER A 111 -5.17 -9.61 8.66
C SER A 111 -5.97 -10.45 9.64
N ARG A 112 -5.94 -11.78 9.42
CA ARG A 112 -6.60 -12.71 10.32
C ARG A 112 -6.07 -12.55 11.75
N GLU A 113 -6.99 -12.46 12.72
CA GLU A 113 -6.68 -12.25 14.14
C GLU A 113 -5.81 -11.00 14.40
N GLY A 114 -5.62 -10.13 13.39
CA GLY A 114 -4.79 -8.94 13.49
C GLY A 114 -3.29 -9.22 13.58
N VAL A 115 -2.80 -10.35 13.03
CA VAL A 115 -1.36 -10.74 13.13
C VAL A 115 -0.40 -9.73 12.50
N ALA A 116 -0.86 -8.83 11.63
CA ALA A 116 -0.04 -7.75 11.08
C ALA A 116 0.38 -6.75 12.16
N ILE A 117 -0.45 -6.53 13.20
CA ILE A 117 -0.08 -5.73 14.39
C ILE A 117 1.10 -6.37 15.14
N ASP A 118 1.08 -7.70 15.30
CA ASP A 118 2.17 -8.43 15.96
C ASP A 118 3.47 -8.36 15.14
N VAL A 119 3.36 -8.44 13.78
CA VAL A 119 4.51 -8.23 12.87
C VAL A 119 5.08 -6.82 13.04
N ALA A 120 4.22 -5.78 13.00
CA ALA A 120 4.63 -4.39 13.18
C ALA A 120 5.27 -4.15 14.55
N ALA A 121 4.73 -4.75 15.61
CA ALA A 121 5.30 -4.69 16.96
C ALA A 121 6.70 -5.33 17.02
N ALA A 122 6.85 -6.55 16.48
CA ALA A 122 8.15 -7.24 16.43
C ALA A 122 9.21 -6.46 15.61
N GLN A 123 8.79 -5.73 14.57
CA GLN A 123 9.68 -4.84 13.81
C GLN A 123 10.13 -3.63 14.63
N ARG A 124 9.19 -2.97 15.34
CA ARG A 124 9.52 -1.85 16.24
C ARG A 124 10.47 -2.27 17.38
N ASP A 125 10.32 -3.49 17.88
CA ASP A 125 11.18 -4.06 18.92
C ASP A 125 12.54 -4.54 18.38
N GLY A 126 12.72 -4.59 17.05
CA GLY A 126 13.95 -5.06 16.39
C GLY A 126 14.08 -6.58 16.32
N ASP A 127 13.04 -7.32 16.63
CA ASP A 127 13.02 -8.79 16.60
C ASP A 127 12.76 -9.36 15.20
N LEU A 128 12.24 -8.54 14.28
CA LEU A 128 11.89 -8.94 12.92
C LEU A 128 12.35 -7.90 11.89
N ALA A 129 13.08 -8.37 10.87
CA ALA A 129 13.41 -7.58 9.68
C ALA A 129 12.35 -7.77 8.57
N GLY A 130 12.09 -6.72 7.80
CA GLY A 130 11.11 -6.72 6.70
C GLY A 130 10.63 -5.30 6.40
N ALA A 131 9.83 -5.11 5.36
CA ALA A 131 9.16 -3.83 5.13
C ALA A 131 8.40 -3.38 6.38
N ARG A 132 8.52 -2.12 6.76
CA ARG A 132 7.77 -1.53 7.89
C ARG A 132 6.29 -1.70 7.62
N ILE A 133 5.55 -2.35 8.53
CA ILE A 133 4.12 -2.60 8.37
C ILE A 133 3.33 -1.61 9.23
N LEU A 134 2.37 -0.93 8.58
CA LEU A 134 1.30 -0.23 9.26
C LEU A 134 0.04 -1.08 9.12
N ALA A 135 -0.58 -1.43 10.23
CA ALA A 135 -1.55 -2.50 10.27
C ALA A 135 -2.95 -2.02 10.68
N ALA A 136 -3.96 -2.38 9.88
CA ALA A 136 -5.37 -2.19 10.26
C ALA A 136 -5.86 -3.18 11.33
N GLY A 137 -5.08 -4.21 11.61
CA GLY A 137 -5.56 -5.30 12.44
C GLY A 137 -6.63 -6.14 11.73
N ARG A 138 -7.77 -6.36 12.36
CA ARG A 138 -8.93 -7.01 11.74
C ARG A 138 -9.82 -5.97 11.06
N GLY A 139 -10.20 -6.22 9.81
CA GLY A 139 -11.18 -5.35 9.15
C GLY A 139 -12.59 -5.51 9.74
N LEU A 140 -13.40 -4.48 9.65
CA LEU A 140 -14.78 -4.50 10.13
C LEU A 140 -15.72 -4.87 8.98
N THR A 141 -16.55 -5.91 9.17
CA THR A 141 -17.47 -6.44 8.17
C THR A 141 -18.82 -6.78 8.81
N PRO A 142 -19.95 -6.61 8.09
CA PRO A 142 -21.22 -7.11 8.62
C PRO A 142 -21.28 -8.65 8.58
N PRO A 143 -22.14 -9.29 9.39
CA PRO A 143 -22.32 -10.73 9.36
C PRO A 143 -22.63 -11.25 7.96
N GLY A 144 -21.80 -12.22 7.49
CA GLY A 144 -21.90 -12.76 6.13
C GLY A 144 -21.34 -11.84 5.03
N GLY A 145 -20.70 -10.73 5.37
CA GLY A 145 -20.08 -9.79 4.44
C GLY A 145 -18.76 -10.28 3.84
N HIS A 146 -18.13 -9.44 3.06
CA HIS A 146 -16.79 -9.68 2.51
C HIS A 146 -15.70 -9.55 3.59
N GLY A 147 -14.57 -10.23 3.44
CA GLY A 147 -13.42 -10.11 4.32
C GLY A 147 -13.54 -10.82 5.68
N GLN A 148 -14.52 -11.70 5.90
CA GLN A 148 -14.74 -12.40 7.18
C GLN A 148 -13.48 -13.09 7.71
N ALA A 149 -12.71 -13.75 6.85
CA ALA A 149 -11.48 -14.46 7.23
C ALA A 149 -10.39 -13.56 7.83
N MET A 150 -10.46 -12.24 7.57
CA MET A 150 -9.52 -11.21 8.02
C MET A 150 -10.22 -10.17 8.90
N GLY A 151 -11.49 -10.36 9.20
CA GLY A 151 -12.35 -9.37 9.83
C GLY A 151 -12.91 -9.78 11.16
N VAL A 152 -13.60 -8.83 11.77
CA VAL A 152 -14.52 -9.03 12.88
C VAL A 152 -15.93 -8.61 12.44
N GLU A 153 -16.92 -9.46 12.70
CA GLU A 153 -18.30 -9.16 12.38
C GLU A 153 -18.85 -8.11 13.36
N VAL A 154 -19.47 -7.07 12.79
CA VAL A 154 -20.09 -5.96 13.55
C VAL A 154 -21.45 -5.60 12.96
N ARG A 155 -22.36 -5.14 13.81
CA ARG A 155 -23.70 -4.71 13.40
C ARG A 155 -24.16 -3.49 14.19
N GLY A 156 -24.55 -2.45 13.47
CA GLY A 156 -25.00 -1.19 14.05
C GLY A 156 -23.88 -0.31 14.56
N ALA A 157 -24.13 0.99 14.60
CA ALA A 157 -23.14 2.02 14.89
C ALA A 157 -22.39 1.83 16.22
N GLU A 158 -23.07 1.32 17.25
CA GLU A 158 -22.47 1.14 18.59
C GLU A 158 -21.42 0.01 18.58
N GLU A 159 -21.71 -1.14 17.93
CA GLU A 159 -20.74 -2.25 17.82
C GLU A 159 -19.54 -1.85 16.93
N VAL A 160 -19.81 -1.12 15.83
CA VAL A 160 -18.76 -0.60 14.94
C VAL A 160 -17.81 0.32 15.72
N ALA A 161 -18.32 1.32 16.42
CA ALA A 161 -17.51 2.23 17.24
C ALA A 161 -16.72 1.48 18.33
N ALA A 162 -17.31 0.46 18.96
CA ALA A 162 -16.63 -0.37 19.94
C ALA A 162 -15.49 -1.19 19.31
N ALA A 163 -15.70 -1.74 18.11
CA ALA A 163 -14.68 -2.50 17.38
C ALA A 163 -13.51 -1.60 16.92
N VAL A 164 -13.78 -0.38 16.43
CA VAL A 164 -12.73 0.62 16.12
C VAL A 164 -11.83 0.87 17.33
N ARG A 165 -12.42 1.16 18.49
CA ARG A 165 -11.64 1.36 19.73
C ARG A 165 -10.87 0.11 20.14
N ALA A 166 -11.43 -1.07 19.92
CA ALA A 166 -10.77 -2.33 20.24
C ALA A 166 -9.56 -2.61 19.34
N GLU A 167 -9.66 -2.40 18.03
CA GLU A 167 -8.51 -2.57 17.12
C GLU A 167 -7.42 -1.52 17.39
N HIS A 168 -7.79 -0.25 17.61
CA HIS A 168 -6.84 0.79 18.01
C HIS A 168 -6.12 0.43 19.33
N ALA A 169 -6.85 -0.04 20.34
CA ALA A 169 -6.26 -0.46 21.61
C ALA A 169 -5.33 -1.67 21.49
N ARG A 170 -5.44 -2.47 20.42
CA ARG A 170 -4.52 -3.56 20.07
C ARG A 170 -3.26 -3.05 19.37
N GLY A 171 -3.25 -1.80 18.91
CA GLY A 171 -2.13 -1.17 18.20
C GLY A 171 -2.35 -1.07 16.67
N ALA A 172 -3.60 -1.06 16.22
CA ALA A 172 -3.90 -0.76 14.83
C ALA A 172 -3.54 0.70 14.50
N ASP A 173 -2.86 0.90 13.37
CA ASP A 173 -2.42 2.21 12.87
C ASP A 173 -3.52 2.86 12.00
N LEU A 174 -4.51 2.10 11.56
CA LEU A 174 -5.67 2.54 10.78
C LEU A 174 -6.83 1.57 10.97
N ILE A 175 -8.01 1.92 10.45
CA ILE A 175 -9.19 1.04 10.42
C ILE A 175 -9.49 0.62 8.99
N LYS A 176 -9.88 -0.64 8.78
CA LYS A 176 -10.39 -1.16 7.52
C LYS A 176 -11.86 -1.53 7.62
N LEU A 177 -12.66 -1.04 6.66
CA LEU A 177 -14.07 -1.43 6.48
C LEU A 177 -14.25 -2.26 5.21
N PHE A 178 -15.22 -3.17 5.25
CA PHE A 178 -15.73 -3.91 4.08
C PHE A 178 -17.20 -3.58 3.84
N PRO A 179 -17.53 -2.37 3.36
CA PRO A 179 -18.90 -1.92 3.18
C PRO A 179 -19.60 -2.49 1.93
N THR A 180 -18.85 -3.12 1.00
CA THR A 180 -19.43 -3.78 -0.18
C THR A 180 -19.00 -5.22 -0.29
N GLY A 181 -19.66 -5.97 -1.17
CA GLY A 181 -19.25 -7.32 -1.54
C GLY A 181 -17.90 -7.32 -2.29
N GLY A 182 -17.30 -8.51 -2.44
CA GLY A 182 -16.06 -8.70 -3.18
C GLY A 182 -16.26 -9.38 -4.53
N VAL A 183 -15.41 -9.08 -5.51
CA VAL A 183 -15.49 -9.61 -6.89
C VAL A 183 -15.36 -11.12 -6.96
N LEU A 184 -14.55 -11.71 -6.09
CA LEU A 184 -14.27 -13.15 -6.03
C LEU A 184 -15.16 -13.91 -5.05
N GLY A 185 -15.98 -13.22 -4.26
CA GLY A 185 -16.83 -13.80 -3.23
C GLY A 185 -17.97 -14.66 -3.79
N ALA A 186 -18.25 -15.79 -3.12
CA ALA A 186 -19.46 -16.56 -3.36
C ALA A 186 -20.55 -16.01 -2.42
N GLY A 187 -21.64 -15.45 -2.97
CA GLY A 187 -22.86 -15.19 -2.19
C GLY A 187 -23.35 -13.76 -2.10
N THR A 188 -22.51 -12.74 -2.21
CA THR A 188 -22.91 -11.32 -2.41
C THR A 188 -22.51 -10.90 -3.81
N HIS A 189 -23.34 -10.11 -4.48
CA HIS A 189 -22.90 -9.44 -5.70
C HIS A 189 -21.80 -8.44 -5.31
N GLY A 190 -20.68 -8.38 -6.04
CA GLY A 190 -19.51 -7.58 -5.68
C GLY A 190 -19.78 -6.09 -5.43
N PHE A 191 -20.91 -5.58 -5.91
CA PHE A 191 -21.32 -4.18 -5.83
C PHE A 191 -22.45 -3.91 -4.81
N ASP A 192 -22.92 -4.94 -4.08
CA ASP A 192 -23.96 -4.74 -3.06
C ASP A 192 -23.37 -4.00 -1.85
N VAL A 193 -24.04 -2.92 -1.43
CA VAL A 193 -23.72 -2.20 -0.20
C VAL A 193 -24.27 -3.02 0.99
N VAL A 194 -23.39 -3.39 1.90
CA VAL A 194 -23.69 -4.29 3.03
C VAL A 194 -23.53 -3.63 4.41
N MET A 195 -22.85 -2.49 4.48
CA MET A 195 -22.84 -1.61 5.67
C MET A 195 -23.69 -0.38 5.41
N THR A 196 -24.43 0.04 6.43
CA THR A 196 -25.22 1.28 6.38
C THR A 196 -24.33 2.53 6.51
N LEU A 197 -24.83 3.67 6.05
CA LEU A 197 -24.17 4.95 6.24
C LEU A 197 -23.89 5.26 7.71
N ASP A 198 -24.84 4.96 8.61
CA ASP A 198 -24.67 5.19 10.06
C ASP A 198 -23.56 4.32 10.66
N GLU A 199 -23.38 3.09 10.18
CA GLU A 199 -22.29 2.21 10.58
C GLU A 199 -20.93 2.76 10.10
N MET A 200 -20.83 3.16 8.83
CA MET A 200 -19.60 3.75 8.30
C MET A 200 -19.24 5.07 8.98
N ARG A 201 -20.22 5.96 9.21
CA ARG A 201 -20.01 7.21 9.97
C ARG A 201 -19.50 6.94 11.38
N ALA A 202 -20.08 5.98 12.09
CA ALA A 202 -19.63 5.61 13.42
C ALA A 202 -18.17 5.11 13.43
N ALA A 203 -17.74 4.42 12.38
CA ALA A 203 -16.34 4.02 12.23
C ALA A 203 -15.44 5.24 12.02
N VAL A 204 -15.79 6.11 11.06
CA VAL A 204 -15.01 7.30 10.71
C VAL A 204 -14.91 8.26 11.88
N GLU A 205 -16.04 8.66 12.48
CA GLU A 205 -16.05 9.57 13.64
C GLU A 205 -15.21 9.02 14.79
N THR A 206 -15.32 7.72 15.07
CA THR A 206 -14.55 7.09 16.17
C THR A 206 -13.06 6.99 15.84
N ALA A 207 -12.69 6.69 14.59
CA ALA A 207 -11.30 6.62 14.16
C ALA A 207 -10.64 8.01 14.17
N HIS A 208 -11.34 9.03 13.66
CA HIS A 208 -10.86 10.41 13.67
C HIS A 208 -10.73 11.00 15.07
N GLU A 209 -11.60 10.60 16.04
CA GLU A 209 -11.39 10.91 17.47
C GLU A 209 -10.10 10.32 18.06
N LEU A 210 -9.54 9.29 17.41
CA LEU A 210 -8.31 8.58 17.80
C LEU A 210 -7.09 8.96 16.93
N ASP A 211 -7.24 9.96 16.06
CA ASP A 211 -6.22 10.41 15.10
C ASP A 211 -5.71 9.29 14.17
N ILE A 212 -6.62 8.38 13.72
CA ILE A 212 -6.30 7.32 12.74
C ILE A 212 -7.28 7.32 11.57
N HIS A 213 -6.77 6.91 10.40
CA HIS A 213 -7.49 6.89 9.14
C HIS A 213 -8.39 5.67 8.97
N VAL A 214 -9.40 5.79 8.08
CA VAL A 214 -10.30 4.72 7.71
C VAL A 214 -10.20 4.40 6.22
N ALA A 215 -9.82 3.17 5.90
CA ALA A 215 -9.78 2.62 4.56
C ALA A 215 -11.04 1.78 4.28
N ALA A 216 -11.68 1.95 3.12
CA ALA A 216 -12.88 1.19 2.76
C ALA A 216 -12.70 0.39 1.46
N HIS A 217 -12.98 -0.92 1.52
CA HIS A 217 -13.13 -1.79 0.34
C HIS A 217 -14.43 -1.44 -0.38
N VAL A 218 -14.37 -0.77 -1.52
CA VAL A 218 -15.58 -0.27 -2.18
C VAL A 218 -15.62 -0.60 -3.66
N HIS A 219 -16.69 -1.29 -4.06
CA HIS A 219 -17.07 -1.49 -5.45
C HIS A 219 -18.47 -0.92 -5.70
N GLY A 220 -18.68 -0.39 -6.92
CA GLY A 220 -19.95 0.14 -7.37
C GLY A 220 -20.21 1.60 -6.97
N THR A 221 -20.87 2.31 -7.86
CA THR A 221 -21.20 3.73 -7.71
C THR A 221 -21.96 4.04 -6.41
N GLU A 222 -22.93 3.19 -6.02
CA GLU A 222 -23.70 3.37 -4.78
C GLU A 222 -22.79 3.21 -3.54
N GLY A 223 -21.90 2.19 -3.53
CA GLY A 223 -20.96 1.97 -2.44
C GLY A 223 -20.00 3.16 -2.25
N ILE A 224 -19.49 3.69 -3.36
CA ILE A 224 -18.60 4.86 -3.37
C ILE A 224 -19.32 6.09 -2.81
N GLU A 225 -20.58 6.33 -3.24
CA GLU A 225 -21.36 7.47 -2.74
C GLU A 225 -21.56 7.40 -1.22
N VAL A 226 -21.97 6.22 -0.71
CA VAL A 226 -22.19 6.05 0.74
C VAL A 226 -20.87 6.18 1.52
N ALA A 227 -19.75 5.68 0.96
CA ALA A 227 -18.43 5.81 1.58
C ALA A 227 -17.98 7.28 1.68
N LEU A 228 -18.15 8.05 0.59
CA LEU A 228 -17.88 9.49 0.58
C LEU A 228 -18.78 10.25 1.56
N ASP A 229 -20.08 9.90 1.63
CA ASP A 229 -21.03 10.49 2.59
C ASP A 229 -20.66 10.17 4.05
N ALA A 230 -19.96 9.08 4.29
CA ALA A 230 -19.46 8.71 5.60
C ALA A 230 -18.18 9.45 6.01
N GLY A 231 -17.45 10.07 5.05
CA GLY A 231 -16.19 10.77 5.29
C GLY A 231 -14.98 9.84 5.35
N ILE A 232 -14.97 8.76 4.55
CA ILE A 232 -13.85 7.81 4.43
C ILE A 232 -12.59 8.51 3.92
N ASP A 233 -11.41 8.16 4.43
CA ASP A 233 -10.12 8.76 4.04
C ASP A 233 -9.55 8.14 2.76
N THR A 234 -9.69 6.80 2.58
CA THR A 234 -9.24 6.13 1.36
C THR A 234 -10.27 5.14 0.82
N ILE A 235 -10.46 5.18 -0.51
CA ILE A 235 -11.27 4.20 -1.25
C ILE A 235 -10.33 3.18 -1.88
N GLU A 236 -10.46 1.93 -1.43
CA GLU A 236 -9.75 0.79 -1.99
C GLU A 236 -10.55 0.24 -3.18
N HIS A 237 -9.85 -0.08 -4.28
CA HIS A 237 -10.37 -0.55 -5.57
C HIS A 237 -11.10 0.53 -6.38
N GLY A 238 -12.10 1.23 -5.84
CA GLY A 238 -12.81 2.32 -6.50
C GLY A 238 -13.53 1.94 -7.80
N THR A 239 -13.83 0.64 -8.00
CA THR A 239 -14.46 0.13 -9.22
C THR A 239 -15.85 0.71 -9.41
N GLY A 240 -16.10 1.39 -10.52
CA GLY A 240 -17.39 2.01 -10.84
C GLY A 240 -17.52 3.46 -10.33
N ALA A 241 -16.42 4.09 -9.90
CA ALA A 241 -16.40 5.51 -9.61
C ALA A 241 -16.77 6.34 -10.83
N THR A 242 -17.71 7.27 -10.68
CA THR A 242 -18.08 8.22 -11.72
C THR A 242 -17.16 9.44 -11.70
N ARG A 243 -17.21 10.25 -12.77
CA ARG A 243 -16.47 11.53 -12.81
C ARG A 243 -16.87 12.45 -11.65
N GLU A 244 -18.17 12.57 -11.36
CA GLU A 244 -18.66 13.42 -10.27
C GLU A 244 -18.15 12.95 -8.91
N GLN A 245 -18.09 11.64 -8.70
CA GLN A 245 -17.52 11.07 -7.48
C GLN A 245 -16.01 11.27 -7.39
N SER A 246 -15.29 11.18 -8.53
CA SER A 246 -13.87 11.50 -8.59
C SER A 246 -13.60 12.99 -8.30
N GLU A 247 -14.42 13.89 -8.83
CA GLU A 247 -14.35 15.33 -8.52
C GLU A 247 -14.60 15.58 -7.02
N ARG A 248 -15.56 14.88 -6.44
CA ARG A 248 -15.82 14.93 -5.00
C ARG A 248 -14.66 14.38 -4.17
N MET A 249 -14.00 13.28 -4.59
CA MET A 249 -12.78 12.79 -3.92
C MET A 249 -11.68 13.85 -3.86
N VAL A 250 -11.51 14.63 -4.94
CA VAL A 250 -10.54 15.74 -4.96
C VAL A 250 -10.95 16.83 -3.96
N GLU A 251 -12.24 17.23 -3.93
CA GLU A 251 -12.76 18.25 -3.03
C GLU A 251 -12.64 17.84 -1.56
N ASP A 252 -12.95 16.58 -1.24
CA ASP A 252 -12.95 16.05 0.12
C ASP A 252 -11.56 15.54 0.57
N GLY A 253 -10.56 15.51 -0.35
CA GLY A 253 -9.21 15.03 -0.05
C GLY A 253 -9.09 13.49 0.07
N VAL A 254 -10.07 12.74 -0.45
CA VAL A 254 -10.10 11.27 -0.39
C VAL A 254 -9.16 10.68 -1.43
N ALA A 255 -8.25 9.80 -1.01
CA ALA A 255 -7.36 9.09 -1.92
C ALA A 255 -7.99 7.79 -2.46
N MET A 256 -7.52 7.34 -3.64
CA MET A 256 -7.89 6.06 -4.23
C MET A 256 -6.68 5.13 -4.28
N VAL A 257 -6.87 3.87 -3.86
CA VAL A 257 -5.88 2.79 -3.99
C VAL A 257 -6.47 1.69 -4.88
N PRO A 258 -6.18 1.68 -6.19
CA PRO A 258 -6.96 0.92 -7.17
C PRO A 258 -6.73 -0.59 -7.16
N THR A 259 -5.51 -1.06 -6.82
CA THR A 259 -5.20 -2.50 -6.77
C THR A 259 -5.51 -3.27 -8.07
N LEU A 260 -4.87 -2.88 -9.15
CA LEU A 260 -5.11 -3.44 -10.50
C LEU A 260 -4.50 -4.84 -10.68
N VAL A 261 -3.39 -5.11 -9.98
CA VAL A 261 -2.61 -6.37 -10.08
C VAL A 261 -3.44 -7.62 -9.87
N PRO A 262 -4.38 -7.74 -8.89
CA PRO A 262 -5.15 -8.96 -8.67
C PRO A 262 -5.91 -9.44 -9.91
N LEU A 263 -6.54 -8.53 -10.65
CA LEU A 263 -7.27 -8.88 -11.86
C LEU A 263 -6.35 -9.29 -13.02
N VAL A 264 -5.17 -8.67 -13.11
CA VAL A 264 -4.12 -9.07 -14.07
C VAL A 264 -3.59 -10.46 -13.72
N ALA A 265 -3.31 -10.75 -12.45
CA ALA A 265 -2.84 -12.06 -11.99
C ALA A 265 -3.83 -13.19 -12.31
N LEU A 266 -5.14 -12.94 -12.16
CA LEU A 266 -6.18 -13.89 -12.57
C LEU A 266 -6.19 -14.10 -14.09
N ARG A 267 -6.09 -13.04 -14.89
CA ARG A 267 -6.08 -13.11 -16.36
C ARG A 267 -4.89 -13.90 -16.90
N GLN A 268 -3.72 -13.81 -16.25
CA GLN A 268 -2.54 -14.62 -16.60
C GLN A 268 -2.77 -16.12 -16.37
N ARG A 269 -3.79 -16.52 -15.61
CA ARG A 269 -4.21 -17.91 -15.34
C ARG A 269 -5.52 -18.31 -16.00
N GLU A 270 -5.96 -17.58 -17.03
CA GLU A 270 -7.25 -17.77 -17.70
C GLU A 270 -7.56 -19.23 -18.06
N LEU A 271 -6.55 -19.98 -18.53
CA LEU A 271 -6.73 -21.38 -18.92
C LEU A 271 -6.94 -22.35 -17.76
N ASP A 272 -6.54 -21.95 -16.55
CA ASP A 272 -6.57 -22.78 -15.34
C ASP A 272 -7.82 -22.50 -14.48
N LEU A 273 -8.61 -21.46 -14.82
CA LEU A 273 -9.71 -20.95 -14.01
C LEU A 273 -11.10 -21.20 -14.64
N PRO A 274 -12.16 -21.28 -13.82
CA PRO A 274 -13.53 -21.39 -14.32
C PRO A 274 -13.90 -20.21 -15.24
N ARG A 275 -14.55 -20.51 -16.38
CA ARG A 275 -14.92 -19.50 -17.39
C ARG A 275 -15.80 -18.39 -16.83
N ASP A 276 -16.73 -18.71 -15.91
CA ASP A 276 -17.61 -17.71 -15.31
C ASP A 276 -16.87 -16.77 -14.37
N LEU A 277 -15.84 -17.27 -13.66
CA LEU A 277 -14.95 -16.44 -12.86
C LEU A 277 -14.16 -15.46 -13.76
N MET A 278 -13.59 -15.99 -14.83
CA MET A 278 -12.82 -15.17 -15.79
C MET A 278 -13.68 -14.12 -16.49
N LYS A 279 -14.94 -14.47 -16.84
CA LYS A 279 -15.87 -13.50 -17.41
C LYS A 279 -16.12 -12.33 -16.43
N ARG A 280 -16.44 -12.62 -15.16
CA ARG A 280 -16.62 -11.57 -14.14
C ARG A 280 -15.36 -10.76 -13.92
N ALA A 281 -14.20 -11.40 -13.79
CA ALA A 281 -12.91 -10.70 -13.61
C ALA A 281 -12.62 -9.74 -14.77
N ASN A 282 -12.88 -10.12 -16.02
CA ASN A 282 -12.70 -9.27 -17.19
C ASN A 282 -13.70 -8.09 -17.22
N GLU A 283 -14.96 -8.32 -16.87
CA GLU A 283 -15.98 -7.27 -16.77
C GLU A 283 -15.61 -6.23 -15.71
N VAL A 284 -15.19 -6.69 -14.53
CA VAL A 284 -14.77 -5.81 -13.43
C VAL A 284 -13.48 -5.07 -13.79
N ALA A 285 -12.50 -5.73 -14.41
CA ALA A 285 -11.25 -5.08 -14.83
C ALA A 285 -11.50 -3.93 -15.81
N ALA A 286 -12.44 -4.09 -16.75
CA ALA A 286 -12.78 -3.03 -17.71
C ALA A 286 -13.40 -1.80 -17.00
N ILE A 287 -14.35 -2.05 -16.08
CA ILE A 287 -15.00 -0.97 -15.29
C ILE A 287 -13.96 -0.28 -14.39
N GLN A 288 -13.10 -1.04 -13.72
CA GLN A 288 -12.07 -0.50 -12.83
C GLN A 288 -11.06 0.36 -13.61
N SER A 289 -10.58 -0.12 -14.75
CA SER A 289 -9.63 0.65 -15.59
C SER A 289 -10.23 1.99 -16.04
N GLU A 290 -11.52 2.01 -16.44
CA GLU A 290 -12.22 3.25 -16.80
C GLU A 290 -12.35 4.20 -15.60
N SER A 291 -12.72 3.67 -14.43
CA SER A 291 -12.84 4.47 -13.21
C SER A 291 -11.51 5.09 -12.78
N VAL A 292 -10.43 4.29 -12.80
CA VAL A 292 -9.08 4.74 -12.41
C VAL A 292 -8.53 5.76 -13.41
N ALA A 293 -8.70 5.53 -14.72
CA ALA A 293 -8.30 6.52 -15.73
C ALA A 293 -9.05 7.85 -15.55
N THR A 294 -10.35 7.80 -15.23
CA THR A 294 -11.16 9.00 -14.92
C THR A 294 -10.66 9.71 -13.67
N ALA A 295 -10.34 8.94 -12.60
CA ALA A 295 -9.81 9.49 -11.36
C ALA A 295 -8.46 10.20 -11.57
N ILE A 296 -7.55 9.60 -12.36
CA ILE A 296 -6.26 10.20 -12.74
C ILE A 296 -6.50 11.50 -13.55
N GLU A 297 -7.37 11.49 -14.55
CA GLU A 297 -7.67 12.65 -15.37
C GLU A 297 -8.24 13.82 -14.55
N VAL A 298 -9.07 13.54 -13.57
CA VAL A 298 -9.70 14.53 -12.68
C VAL A 298 -8.73 15.08 -11.64
N GLY A 299 -7.65 14.33 -11.34
CA GLY A 299 -6.63 14.71 -10.35
C GLY A 299 -6.87 14.15 -8.96
N VAL A 300 -7.59 13.04 -8.85
CA VAL A 300 -7.67 12.27 -7.58
C VAL A 300 -6.27 11.83 -7.18
N ARG A 301 -5.95 11.86 -5.90
CA ARG A 301 -4.72 11.28 -5.37
C ARG A 301 -4.80 9.74 -5.48
N VAL A 302 -4.24 9.20 -6.57
CA VAL A 302 -4.20 7.76 -6.82
C VAL A 302 -2.87 7.20 -6.32
N LEU A 303 -2.92 6.26 -5.38
CA LEU A 303 -1.75 5.65 -4.75
C LEU A 303 -1.61 4.19 -5.18
N PRO A 304 -0.42 3.72 -5.56
CA PRO A 304 -0.23 2.32 -5.90
C PRO A 304 -0.35 1.43 -4.66
N GLY A 305 -1.12 0.35 -4.81
CA GLY A 305 -1.30 -0.69 -3.80
C GLY A 305 -1.61 -2.00 -4.50
N THR A 306 -0.96 -3.08 -4.07
CA THR A 306 -0.96 -4.32 -4.84
C THR A 306 -2.08 -5.28 -4.49
N ASP A 307 -2.71 -5.14 -3.31
CA ASP A 307 -3.58 -6.16 -2.72
C ASP A 307 -2.89 -7.54 -2.63
N ALA A 308 -1.58 -7.50 -2.30
CA ALA A 308 -0.75 -8.68 -2.17
C ALA A 308 -1.33 -9.68 -1.15
N GLY A 309 -1.24 -10.97 -1.48
CA GLY A 309 -1.87 -12.06 -0.73
C GLY A 309 -3.16 -12.57 -1.39
N THR A 310 -3.78 -11.79 -2.26
CA THR A 310 -4.90 -12.25 -3.09
C THR A 310 -4.47 -13.33 -4.10
N PRO A 311 -5.41 -14.08 -4.74
CA PRO A 311 -5.06 -15.22 -5.59
C PRO A 311 -4.01 -14.88 -6.66
N PHE A 312 -2.92 -15.65 -6.66
CA PHE A 312 -1.78 -15.55 -7.59
C PHE A 312 -0.99 -14.24 -7.54
N ASN A 313 -1.22 -13.44 -6.52
CA ASN A 313 -0.60 -12.14 -6.30
C ASN A 313 0.30 -12.17 -5.05
N PRO A 314 1.54 -12.65 -5.15
CA PRO A 314 2.46 -12.66 -4.02
C PRO A 314 2.97 -11.25 -3.67
N PRO A 315 3.43 -11.00 -2.44
CA PRO A 315 4.07 -9.73 -2.06
C PRO A 315 5.24 -9.37 -2.98
N GLY A 316 5.36 -8.08 -3.33
CA GLY A 316 6.46 -7.53 -4.13
C GLY A 316 6.11 -7.18 -5.58
N GLN A 317 4.82 -7.08 -5.95
CA GLN A 317 4.37 -6.75 -7.30
C GLN A 317 4.09 -5.24 -7.51
N LEU A 318 4.64 -4.35 -6.67
CA LEU A 318 4.30 -2.92 -6.71
C LEU A 318 4.70 -2.25 -8.02
N VAL A 319 5.84 -2.61 -8.60
CA VAL A 319 6.27 -2.06 -9.89
C VAL A 319 5.26 -2.41 -10.99
N GLN A 320 4.68 -3.60 -10.97
CA GLN A 320 3.61 -3.96 -11.90
C GLN A 320 2.35 -3.08 -11.71
N GLU A 321 1.97 -2.76 -10.48
CA GLU A 321 0.87 -1.82 -10.21
C GLU A 321 1.20 -0.43 -10.75
N MET A 322 2.42 0.05 -10.53
CA MET A 322 2.89 1.34 -11.05
C MET A 322 2.86 1.38 -12.59
N GLU A 323 3.31 0.33 -13.27
CA GLU A 323 3.24 0.21 -14.74
C GLU A 323 1.79 0.26 -15.25
N LEU A 324 0.86 -0.42 -14.57
CA LEU A 324 -0.56 -0.37 -14.91
C LEU A 324 -1.16 1.03 -14.73
N LEU A 325 -0.75 1.78 -13.70
CA LEU A 325 -1.17 3.17 -13.50
C LEU A 325 -0.63 4.09 -14.61
N VAL A 326 0.59 3.84 -15.08
CA VAL A 326 1.15 4.55 -16.25
C VAL A 326 0.35 4.24 -17.52
N GLU A 327 -0.05 2.98 -17.75
CA GLU A 327 -0.93 2.63 -18.87
C GLU A 327 -2.28 3.36 -18.82
N LEU A 328 -2.75 3.75 -17.62
CA LEU A 328 -4.01 4.47 -17.40
C LEU A 328 -3.87 6.00 -17.39
N GLY A 329 -2.66 6.54 -17.56
CA GLY A 329 -2.48 7.98 -17.78
C GLY A 329 -1.51 8.73 -16.87
N MET A 330 -0.96 8.09 -15.82
CA MET A 330 0.12 8.70 -15.04
C MET A 330 1.44 8.67 -15.82
N SER A 331 2.32 9.64 -15.59
CA SER A 331 3.73 9.55 -15.99
C SER A 331 4.53 8.68 -15.01
N ASN A 332 5.73 8.21 -15.44
CA ASN A 332 6.65 7.50 -14.54
C ASN A 332 7.00 8.36 -13.30
N HIS A 333 7.14 9.67 -13.48
CA HIS A 333 7.43 10.58 -12.38
C HIS A 333 6.27 10.66 -11.37
N GLU A 334 5.05 10.87 -11.85
CA GLU A 334 3.85 10.92 -10.99
C GLU A 334 3.63 9.64 -10.20
N VAL A 335 3.82 8.47 -10.82
CA VAL A 335 3.62 7.20 -10.12
C VAL A 335 4.72 6.90 -9.11
N ILE A 336 5.96 7.37 -9.31
CA ILE A 336 7.03 7.29 -8.31
C ILE A 336 6.70 8.19 -7.11
N VAL A 337 6.24 9.43 -7.35
CA VAL A 337 5.76 10.32 -6.29
C VAL A 337 4.59 9.68 -5.54
N ALA A 338 3.65 9.04 -6.27
CA ALA A 338 2.52 8.32 -5.67
C ALA A 338 2.96 7.15 -4.80
N ALA A 339 4.05 6.44 -5.19
CA ALA A 339 4.62 5.31 -4.45
C ALA A 339 5.61 5.73 -3.34
N THR A 340 5.80 7.02 -3.11
CA THR A 340 6.76 7.56 -2.14
C THR A 340 6.12 8.68 -1.32
N SER A 341 6.39 9.95 -1.61
CA SER A 341 5.95 11.09 -0.80
C SER A 341 4.43 11.24 -0.73
N ALA A 342 3.70 11.01 -1.83
CA ALA A 342 2.24 11.18 -1.80
C ALA A 342 1.55 10.12 -0.93
N ALA A 343 2.06 8.87 -0.91
CA ALA A 343 1.59 7.84 0.00
C ALA A 343 1.93 8.21 1.46
N ALA A 344 3.18 8.64 1.71
CA ALA A 344 3.61 9.06 3.03
C ALA A 344 2.76 10.23 3.58
N ASP A 345 2.54 11.26 2.76
CA ASP A 345 1.70 12.41 3.10
C ASP A 345 0.23 12.02 3.36
N THR A 346 -0.32 11.08 2.56
CA THR A 346 -1.72 10.63 2.74
C THR A 346 -1.92 9.90 4.07
N PHE A 347 -0.88 9.25 4.58
CA PHE A 347 -0.97 8.41 5.79
C PHE A 347 -0.27 9.01 7.01
N ASP A 348 0.11 10.30 6.96
CA ASP A 348 0.78 11.04 8.03
C ASP A 348 2.11 10.40 8.48
N TRP A 349 2.92 9.92 7.50
CA TRP A 349 4.23 9.33 7.75
C TRP A 349 5.35 10.33 7.43
N ASP A 350 5.62 11.21 8.35
CA ASP A 350 6.44 12.41 8.16
C ASP A 350 7.91 12.15 7.82
N ASP A 351 8.46 10.96 8.17
CA ASP A 351 9.89 10.68 8.12
C ASP A 351 10.32 9.71 6.99
N VAL A 352 9.38 9.28 6.14
CA VAL A 352 9.60 8.39 4.99
C VAL A 352 9.10 9.00 3.67
N GLY A 353 9.40 8.36 2.54
CA GLY A 353 8.88 8.75 1.22
C GLY A 353 9.56 9.96 0.58
N VAL A 354 10.44 10.68 1.30
CA VAL A 354 11.22 11.82 0.79
C VAL A 354 12.68 11.71 1.24
N LEU A 355 13.61 11.94 0.31
CA LEU A 355 15.03 12.09 0.63
C LEU A 355 15.30 13.50 1.17
N ALA A 356 15.23 13.66 2.48
CA ALA A 356 15.51 14.93 3.16
C ALA A 356 16.41 14.71 4.38
N ILE A 357 17.22 15.73 4.72
CA ILE A 357 18.04 15.71 5.94
C ILE A 357 17.11 15.63 7.15
N GLY A 358 17.32 14.64 8.01
CA GLY A 358 16.50 14.37 9.18
C GLY A 358 15.53 13.20 9.01
N ASN A 359 15.23 12.80 7.78
CA ASN A 359 14.35 11.65 7.49
C ASN A 359 15.10 10.33 7.67
N VAL A 360 14.32 9.26 7.84
CA VAL A 360 14.84 7.89 7.89
C VAL A 360 15.55 7.56 6.57
N ALA A 361 16.68 6.88 6.66
CA ALA A 361 17.42 6.42 5.49
C ALA A 361 16.80 5.13 4.94
N ASP A 362 15.63 5.26 4.33
CA ASP A 362 14.95 4.26 3.52
C ASP A 362 15.17 4.61 2.05
N LEU A 363 16.12 3.93 1.39
CA LEU A 363 16.63 4.29 0.08
C LEU A 363 16.66 3.09 -0.85
N LEU A 364 16.44 3.35 -2.13
CA LEU A 364 16.76 2.43 -3.22
C LEU A 364 17.86 3.03 -4.08
N LEU A 365 18.85 2.22 -4.45
CA LEU A 365 19.77 2.51 -5.54
C LEU A 365 19.41 1.60 -6.70
N VAL A 366 19.17 2.17 -7.87
CA VAL A 366 18.90 1.46 -9.13
C VAL A 366 19.93 1.87 -10.18
N ASP A 367 20.24 0.96 -11.10
CA ASP A 367 21.30 1.17 -12.10
C ASP A 367 20.89 2.13 -13.21
N ASP A 368 19.61 2.11 -13.61
CA ASP A 368 19.07 2.91 -14.72
C ASP A 368 18.15 4.03 -14.21
N ASP A 369 17.72 4.92 -15.12
CA ASP A 369 16.79 6.01 -14.82
C ASP A 369 15.35 5.48 -14.72
N PRO A 370 14.71 5.49 -13.52
CA PRO A 370 13.35 5.03 -13.36
C PRO A 370 12.30 5.95 -14.01
N LEU A 371 12.67 7.18 -14.40
CA LEU A 371 11.80 8.06 -15.18
C LEU A 371 11.71 7.61 -16.64
N GLU A 372 12.73 6.92 -17.16
CA GLU A 372 12.68 6.30 -18.50
C GLU A 372 12.01 4.93 -18.46
N THR A 373 12.31 4.10 -17.44
CA THR A 373 11.75 2.76 -17.28
C THR A 373 11.54 2.37 -15.81
N LEU A 374 10.29 2.14 -15.42
CA LEU A 374 9.95 1.66 -14.07
C LEU A 374 10.51 0.27 -13.77
N GLY A 375 10.74 -0.55 -14.80
CA GLY A 375 11.25 -1.92 -14.66
C GLY A 375 12.57 -2.02 -13.87
N THR A 376 13.40 -0.97 -13.86
CA THR A 376 14.63 -0.92 -13.06
C THR A 376 14.34 -1.01 -11.54
N LEU A 377 13.17 -0.54 -11.09
CA LEU A 377 12.75 -0.62 -9.69
C LEU A 377 12.46 -2.05 -9.20
N SER A 378 12.26 -3.00 -10.12
CA SER A 378 12.03 -4.41 -9.78
C SER A 378 13.31 -5.12 -9.30
N TRP A 379 14.49 -4.54 -9.58
CA TRP A 379 15.79 -5.13 -9.31
C TRP A 379 16.78 -4.09 -8.77
N PRO A 380 16.51 -3.51 -7.57
CA PRO A 380 17.41 -2.52 -7.01
C PRO A 380 18.83 -3.08 -6.81
N ALA A 381 19.84 -2.30 -7.16
CA ALA A 381 21.25 -2.63 -6.90
C ALA A 381 21.56 -2.63 -5.40
N SER A 382 20.87 -1.77 -4.63
CA SER A 382 20.92 -1.78 -3.17
C SER A 382 19.59 -1.30 -2.58
N ILE A 383 19.21 -1.92 -1.48
CA ILE A 383 18.07 -1.52 -0.66
C ILE A 383 18.60 -1.13 0.71
N ILE A 384 18.23 0.04 1.17
CA ILE A 384 18.58 0.51 2.50
C ILE A 384 17.27 0.73 3.27
N GLN A 385 17.16 0.16 4.46
CA GLN A 385 16.04 0.37 5.36
C GLN A 385 16.56 0.71 6.76
N ASP A 386 16.02 1.76 7.38
CA ASP A 386 16.48 2.28 8.67
C ASP A 386 18.01 2.50 8.69
N GLY A 387 18.60 2.84 7.54
CA GLY A 387 20.03 3.02 7.33
C GLY A 387 20.86 1.73 7.28
N VAL A 388 20.22 0.57 7.28
CA VAL A 388 20.86 -0.74 7.13
C VAL A 388 20.79 -1.18 5.67
N VAL A 389 21.93 -1.55 5.09
CA VAL A 389 22.01 -2.13 3.75
C VAL A 389 21.54 -3.58 3.83
N ILE A 390 20.56 -3.94 2.98
CA ILE A 390 19.87 -5.25 2.97
C ILE A 390 20.56 -6.21 2.00
#